data_75c55c3426b0deb8721543d535f3b97c
#
_entry.id   75c55c3426b0deb8721543d535f3b97c
#
_cell.length_a   1.000
_cell.length_b   1.000
_cell.length_c   1.000
_cell.angle_alpha   90.00
_cell.angle_beta   90.00
_cell.angle_gamma   90.00
#
_symmetry.space_group_name_H-M   'P 1'
#
loop_
_entity.id
_entity.type
_entity.pdbx_description
1 polymer ?
#
loop_
_entity_poly.entity_id
_entity_poly.type
_entity_poly.pdbx_seq_one_letter_code
_entity_poly.pdbx_strand_id
1 'polypeptide(L)'
;NAEKTLMAGFTTVRNVGAANYADVSVRDAIERGVISGPTMLVSGPALGITGGHCDHNLLSPEFNYSSEGVVDSPWEARKMVRKNRKYGADLIKFCATGGVMSRNTDVNAKQFTLEEMKAIVDEAHNHGMKVAAHAHGLVGIKAAIKAGVDSVEHASFIDDETIDMAIKNNTVLSMDIFVSDYILGEGAKAGIREESLNKERLVGKKQRENFMNAHERGAIITFGTDAGIFDHGDNAKQFAYMVEWGMTPLEAIQASTIKTAMLFGIENTGQIKEGYDADIVGVIGNPLNNIRTLEEVAFVMKEGKVYKR
;
A
#
# COMPACT_ATOMS: atom_id res chain seq x y z
N ASN A 1 13.58 -8.50 -5.93
CA ASN A 1 12.25 -7.86 -6.01
C ASN A 1 12.35 -6.45 -6.58
N ALA A 2 13.20 -5.55 -6.00
CA ALA A 2 13.32 -4.16 -6.45
C ALA A 2 13.60 -4.02 -7.97
N GLU A 3 14.55 -4.77 -8.51
CA GLU A 3 14.85 -4.78 -9.93
C GLU A 3 13.67 -5.28 -10.78
N LYS A 4 12.98 -6.36 -10.35
CA LYS A 4 11.77 -6.85 -11.04
C LYS A 4 10.68 -5.76 -11.11
N THR A 5 10.48 -5.05 -10.01
CA THR A 5 9.51 -3.93 -9.94
C THR A 5 9.88 -2.80 -10.90
N LEU A 6 11.16 -2.40 -10.96
CA LEU A 6 11.64 -1.39 -11.91
C LEU A 6 11.46 -1.84 -13.36
N MET A 7 11.83 -3.11 -13.68
CA MET A 7 11.72 -3.66 -15.04
C MET A 7 10.26 -3.84 -15.50
N ALA A 8 9.32 -3.90 -14.56
CA ALA A 8 7.87 -3.86 -14.84
C ALA A 8 7.32 -2.43 -15.03
N GLY A 9 8.18 -1.39 -14.99
CA GLY A 9 7.83 -0.01 -15.27
C GLY A 9 7.47 0.84 -14.04
N PHE A 10 7.65 0.31 -12.84
CA PHE A 10 7.40 1.08 -11.60
C PHE A 10 8.70 1.76 -11.16
N THR A 11 8.85 3.02 -11.53
CA THR A 11 10.07 3.82 -11.30
C THR A 11 10.13 4.41 -9.89
N THR A 12 8.97 4.65 -9.27
CA THR A 12 8.84 5.11 -7.89
C THR A 12 7.76 4.30 -7.18
N VAL A 13 8.05 3.81 -5.97
CA VAL A 13 7.11 3.01 -5.17
C VAL A 13 7.13 3.41 -3.70
N ARG A 14 6.04 3.08 -3.00
CA ARG A 14 5.96 3.13 -1.55
C ARG A 14 5.93 1.70 -1.00
N ASN A 15 6.83 1.38 -0.07
CA ASN A 15 6.80 0.14 0.69
C ASN A 15 6.20 0.40 2.09
N VAL A 16 5.12 -0.28 2.42
CA VAL A 16 4.35 0.00 3.64
C VAL A 16 4.47 -1.13 4.69
N GLY A 17 5.68 -1.64 4.86
CA GLY A 17 6.01 -2.57 5.94
C GLY A 17 7.19 -3.47 5.60
N ALA A 18 8.19 -3.49 6.49
CA ALA A 18 9.30 -4.43 6.43
C ALA A 18 9.91 -4.65 7.82
N ALA A 19 10.14 -5.93 8.17
CA ALA A 19 10.87 -6.26 9.38
C ALA A 19 12.33 -5.78 9.31
N ASN A 20 12.91 -5.47 10.47
CA ASN A 20 14.33 -5.12 10.61
C ASN A 20 14.80 -3.97 9.70
N TYR A 21 13.91 -3.07 9.28
CA TYR A 21 14.21 -1.97 8.35
C TYR A 21 14.87 -2.45 7.06
N ALA A 22 14.49 -3.64 6.57
CA ALA A 22 15.02 -4.20 5.34
C ALA A 22 14.71 -3.32 4.12
N ASP A 23 13.56 -2.67 4.10
CA ASP A 23 13.16 -1.71 3.07
C ASP A 23 14.04 -0.45 3.05
N VAL A 24 14.40 0.08 4.22
CA VAL A 24 15.36 1.18 4.36
C VAL A 24 16.71 0.78 3.77
N SER A 25 17.20 -0.42 4.09
CA SER A 25 18.48 -0.92 3.58
C SER A 25 18.47 -1.08 2.06
N VAL A 26 17.34 -1.54 1.49
CA VAL A 26 17.17 -1.68 0.03
C VAL A 26 17.12 -0.31 -0.64
N ARG A 27 16.32 0.63 -0.12
CA ARG A 27 16.28 2.02 -0.60
C ARG A 27 17.68 2.63 -0.64
N ASP A 28 18.41 2.58 0.48
CA ASP A 28 19.75 3.17 0.59
C ASP A 28 20.75 2.51 -0.37
N ALA A 29 20.62 1.22 -0.66
CA ALA A 29 21.43 0.53 -1.65
C ALA A 29 21.12 0.98 -3.09
N ILE A 30 19.84 1.25 -3.40
CA ILE A 30 19.42 1.78 -4.70
C ILE A 30 19.92 3.21 -4.88
N GLU A 31 19.74 4.10 -3.88
CA GLU A 31 20.19 5.49 -3.91
C GLU A 31 21.71 5.62 -4.10
N ARG A 32 22.46 4.70 -3.52
CA ARG A 32 23.92 4.62 -3.71
C ARG A 32 24.34 3.92 -5.01
N GLY A 33 23.40 3.46 -5.82
CA GLY A 33 23.68 2.77 -7.09
C GLY A 33 24.31 1.38 -6.93
N VAL A 34 24.22 0.78 -5.75
CA VAL A 34 24.75 -0.59 -5.49
C VAL A 34 23.88 -1.66 -6.14
N ILE A 35 22.57 -1.44 -6.15
CA ILE A 35 21.59 -2.30 -6.85
C ILE A 35 20.65 -1.46 -7.69
N SER A 36 20.05 -2.07 -8.71
CA SER A 36 19.00 -1.46 -9.52
C SER A 36 17.64 -1.60 -8.84
N GLY A 37 16.83 -0.54 -8.88
CA GLY A 37 15.49 -0.54 -8.31
C GLY A 37 14.77 0.79 -8.50
N PRO A 38 13.48 0.85 -8.13
CA PRO A 38 12.71 2.10 -8.13
C PRO A 38 13.21 3.06 -7.06
N THR A 39 12.87 4.33 -7.16
CA THR A 39 12.88 5.25 -6.02
C THR A 39 11.89 4.73 -4.97
N MET A 40 12.29 4.64 -3.72
CA MET A 40 11.45 4.03 -2.68
C MET A 40 11.17 5.01 -1.54
N LEU A 41 9.90 5.11 -1.15
CA LEU A 41 9.51 5.63 0.16
C LEU A 41 9.20 4.43 1.06
N VAL A 42 9.77 4.40 2.25
CA VAL A 42 9.78 3.21 3.10
C VAL A 42 9.27 3.49 4.50
N SER A 43 8.56 2.54 5.11
CA SER A 43 7.95 2.72 6.43
C SER A 43 8.72 2.04 7.57
N GLY A 44 9.63 1.11 7.25
CA GLY A 44 10.17 0.21 8.26
C GLY A 44 9.09 -0.71 8.86
N PRO A 45 9.24 -1.16 10.11
CA PRO A 45 8.25 -2.01 10.77
C PRO A 45 6.90 -1.31 10.94
N ALA A 46 5.82 -1.95 10.45
CA ALA A 46 4.46 -1.45 10.63
C ALA A 46 4.05 -1.56 12.11
N LEU A 47 3.32 -0.54 12.62
CA LEU A 47 2.81 -0.57 13.98
C LEU A 47 1.57 -1.47 14.07
N GLY A 48 1.52 -2.31 15.11
CA GLY A 48 0.41 -3.20 15.43
C GLY A 48 0.24 -3.37 16.93
N ILE A 49 -0.91 -3.89 17.35
CA ILE A 49 -1.11 -4.31 18.73
C ILE A 49 -0.57 -5.73 18.96
N THR A 50 -0.32 -6.12 20.19
CA THR A 50 0.00 -7.50 20.55
C THR A 50 -1.06 -8.47 20.01
N GLY A 51 -0.62 -9.48 19.24
CA GLY A 51 -1.50 -10.46 18.58
C GLY A 51 -2.30 -9.90 17.40
N GLY A 52 -2.07 -8.67 16.98
CA GLY A 52 -2.72 -8.01 15.85
C GLY A 52 -2.19 -8.45 14.48
N HIS A 53 -2.72 -7.82 13.43
CA HIS A 53 -2.33 -8.15 12.04
C HIS A 53 -0.85 -7.85 11.76
N CYS A 54 -0.33 -6.78 12.33
CA CYS A 54 1.08 -6.40 12.17
C CYS A 54 2.01 -7.06 13.22
N ASP A 55 1.50 -7.99 14.05
CA ASP A 55 2.32 -8.82 14.91
C ASP A 55 2.56 -10.20 14.28
N HIS A 56 3.54 -10.92 14.75
CA HIS A 56 3.94 -12.21 14.18
C HIS A 56 3.22 -13.40 14.87
N ASN A 57 2.01 -13.73 14.41
CA ASN A 57 1.11 -14.71 15.04
C ASN A 57 1.37 -16.17 14.65
N LEU A 58 2.46 -16.47 13.92
CA LEU A 58 2.68 -17.79 13.33
C LEU A 58 3.62 -18.67 14.11
N LEU A 59 4.42 -18.09 15.00
CA LEU A 59 5.35 -18.83 15.82
C LEU A 59 4.69 -19.36 17.10
N SER A 60 5.22 -20.46 17.62
CA SER A 60 4.80 -20.99 18.92
C SER A 60 5.13 -19.99 20.03
N PRO A 61 4.26 -19.87 21.07
CA PRO A 61 4.52 -18.98 22.22
C PRO A 61 5.85 -19.22 22.93
N GLU A 62 6.42 -20.42 22.82
CA GLU A 62 7.73 -20.75 23.41
C GLU A 62 8.88 -19.91 22.86
N PHE A 63 8.76 -19.37 21.62
CA PHE A 63 9.77 -18.49 21.05
C PHE A 63 9.71 -17.07 21.62
N ASN A 64 8.65 -16.71 22.33
CA ASN A 64 8.43 -15.39 22.92
C ASN A 64 8.77 -14.23 21.94
N TYR A 65 8.33 -14.41 20.67
CA TYR A 65 8.62 -13.47 19.59
C TYR A 65 7.45 -12.52 19.38
N SER A 66 7.75 -11.24 19.24
CA SER A 66 6.82 -10.20 18.87
C SER A 66 7.46 -9.34 17.76
N SER A 67 6.65 -8.82 16.86
CA SER A 67 7.13 -7.90 15.81
C SER A 67 7.65 -6.59 16.43
N GLU A 68 8.64 -5.99 15.78
CA GLU A 68 9.33 -4.78 16.31
C GLU A 68 8.39 -3.58 16.40
N GLY A 69 7.30 -3.57 15.63
CA GLY A 69 6.31 -2.51 15.58
C GLY A 69 5.17 -2.65 16.58
N VAL A 70 5.20 -3.67 17.46
CA VAL A 70 4.12 -3.90 18.44
C VAL A 70 4.13 -2.81 19.51
N VAL A 71 2.96 -2.20 19.72
CA VAL A 71 2.71 -1.12 20.67
C VAL A 71 1.28 -1.24 21.22
N ASP A 72 1.10 -1.12 22.52
CA ASP A 72 -0.17 -1.31 23.22
C ASP A 72 -0.59 -0.07 24.05
N SER A 73 -0.05 1.08 23.72
CA SER A 73 -0.44 2.35 24.33
C SER A 73 -0.10 3.55 23.44
N PRO A 74 -0.76 4.71 23.63
CA PRO A 74 -0.42 5.94 22.91
C PRO A 74 1.05 6.36 23.06
N TRP A 75 1.65 6.10 24.21
CA TRP A 75 3.04 6.47 24.50
C TRP A 75 4.04 5.57 23.79
N GLU A 76 3.78 4.28 23.75
CA GLU A 76 4.58 3.32 22.97
C GLU A 76 4.47 3.61 21.48
N ALA A 77 3.26 3.93 20.99
CA ALA A 77 3.02 4.33 19.62
C ALA A 77 3.87 5.55 19.21
N ARG A 78 3.87 6.63 20.01
CA ARG A 78 4.74 7.80 19.77
C ARG A 78 6.23 7.42 19.78
N LYS A 79 6.64 6.59 20.73
CA LYS A 79 8.03 6.11 20.81
C LYS A 79 8.42 5.33 19.54
N MET A 80 7.51 4.49 19.03
CA MET A 80 7.77 3.68 17.84
C MET A 80 7.85 4.54 16.58
N VAL A 81 6.98 5.54 16.42
CA VAL A 81 7.08 6.53 15.34
C VAL A 81 8.46 7.20 15.32
N ARG A 82 8.95 7.67 16.48
CA ARG A 82 10.29 8.26 16.62
C ARG A 82 11.39 7.27 16.29
N LYS A 83 11.21 5.99 16.65
CA LYS A 83 12.16 4.93 16.35
C LYS A 83 12.24 4.66 14.84
N ASN A 84 11.09 4.56 14.16
CA ASN A 84 11.05 4.39 12.70
C ASN A 84 11.72 5.56 11.99
N ARG A 85 11.40 6.81 12.38
CA ARG A 85 12.08 8.00 11.86
C ARG A 85 13.59 7.96 12.09
N LYS A 86 14.03 7.60 13.31
CA LYS A 86 15.46 7.49 13.65
C LYS A 86 16.20 6.54 12.70
N TYR A 87 15.55 5.45 12.29
CA TYR A 87 16.15 4.44 11.42
C TYR A 87 15.87 4.67 9.93
N GLY A 88 15.35 5.85 9.57
CA GLY A 88 15.27 6.31 8.18
C GLY A 88 13.95 6.00 7.47
N ALA A 89 12.87 5.71 8.19
CA ALA A 89 11.55 5.62 7.57
C ALA A 89 11.08 6.98 7.05
N ASP A 90 10.46 7.00 5.87
CA ASP A 90 9.91 8.19 5.19
C ASP A 90 8.45 8.42 5.55
N LEU A 91 7.75 7.35 5.93
CA LEU A 91 6.35 7.38 6.34
C LEU A 91 6.11 6.40 7.48
N ILE A 92 4.92 6.47 8.05
CA ILE A 92 4.49 5.52 9.09
C ILE A 92 3.37 4.64 8.54
N LYS A 93 3.43 3.33 8.83
CA LYS A 93 2.35 2.37 8.60
C LYS A 93 1.86 1.80 9.91
N PHE A 94 0.53 1.63 10.03
CA PHE A 94 -0.05 0.84 11.12
C PHE A 94 -1.22 -0.02 10.64
N CYS A 95 -1.59 -1.04 11.44
CA CYS A 95 -2.68 -1.95 11.17
C CYS A 95 -3.90 -1.59 12.02
N ALA A 96 -4.89 -0.90 11.41
CA ALA A 96 -6.11 -0.46 12.10
C ALA A 96 -7.12 -1.59 12.34
N THR A 97 -7.06 -2.67 11.54
CA THR A 97 -7.91 -3.86 11.68
C THR A 97 -7.09 -5.15 11.58
N GLY A 98 -7.71 -6.27 11.86
CA GLY A 98 -7.21 -7.56 11.44
C GLY A 98 -7.09 -7.64 9.91
N GLY A 99 -6.31 -8.59 9.41
CA GLY A 99 -6.05 -8.76 7.98
C GLY A 99 -6.25 -10.19 7.51
N VAL A 100 -6.25 -10.35 6.19
CA VAL A 100 -6.45 -11.64 5.52
C VAL A 100 -5.32 -12.61 5.84
N MET A 101 -4.06 -12.17 5.77
CA MET A 101 -2.91 -13.05 5.86
C MET A 101 -2.47 -13.38 7.29
N SER A 102 -2.93 -12.67 8.30
CA SER A 102 -2.60 -12.94 9.70
C SER A 102 -3.50 -14.01 10.32
N ARG A 103 -2.91 -14.85 11.19
CA ARG A 103 -3.63 -15.87 11.94
C ARG A 103 -4.36 -15.26 13.14
N ASN A 104 -5.52 -15.82 13.49
CA ASN A 104 -6.29 -15.46 14.69
C ASN A 104 -6.71 -13.98 14.74
N THR A 105 -6.85 -13.30 13.61
CA THR A 105 -7.38 -11.95 13.52
C THR A 105 -8.67 -11.90 12.72
N ASP A 106 -9.59 -11.02 13.10
CA ASP A 106 -10.82 -10.75 12.37
C ASP A 106 -10.63 -9.48 11.52
N VAL A 107 -10.88 -9.59 10.22
CA VAL A 107 -10.78 -8.45 9.26
C VAL A 107 -11.70 -7.29 9.62
N ASN A 108 -12.79 -7.55 10.35
CA ASN A 108 -13.73 -6.53 10.79
C ASN A 108 -13.34 -5.88 12.13
N ALA A 109 -12.48 -6.54 12.92
CA ALA A 109 -12.13 -6.07 14.25
C ALA A 109 -11.14 -4.92 14.20
N LYS A 110 -11.52 -3.80 14.78
CA LYS A 110 -10.61 -2.67 15.03
C LYS A 110 -9.56 -3.07 16.06
N GLN A 111 -8.28 -2.84 15.77
CA GLN A 111 -7.17 -3.27 16.61
C GLN A 111 -6.63 -2.17 17.55
N PHE A 112 -6.58 -0.93 17.09
CA PHE A 112 -6.20 0.21 17.92
C PHE A 112 -7.41 0.98 18.43
N THR A 113 -7.31 1.59 19.60
CA THR A 113 -8.24 2.64 20.03
C THR A 113 -8.07 3.88 19.15
N LEU A 114 -9.06 4.78 19.14
CA LEU A 114 -8.94 6.04 18.42
C LEU A 114 -7.82 6.92 19.02
N GLU A 115 -7.59 6.84 20.32
CA GLU A 115 -6.54 7.58 21.02
C GLU A 115 -5.15 7.14 20.55
N GLU A 116 -4.91 5.84 20.45
CA GLU A 116 -3.64 5.29 19.93
C GLU A 116 -3.41 5.69 18.48
N MET A 117 -4.45 5.56 17.61
CA MET A 117 -4.34 5.99 16.20
C MET A 117 -4.01 7.48 16.10
N LYS A 118 -4.65 8.32 16.91
CA LYS A 118 -4.34 9.78 16.97
C LYS A 118 -2.93 10.04 17.44
N ALA A 119 -2.43 9.28 18.41
CA ALA A 119 -1.06 9.42 18.89
C ALA A 119 -0.03 9.07 17.80
N ILE A 120 -0.30 8.03 16.98
CA ILE A 120 0.52 7.68 15.82
C ILE A 120 0.54 8.82 14.81
N VAL A 121 -0.65 9.29 14.40
CA VAL A 121 -0.81 10.31 13.35
C VAL A 121 -0.19 11.65 13.79
N ASP A 122 -0.53 12.12 14.97
CA ASP A 122 -0.02 13.37 15.52
C ASP A 122 1.52 13.37 15.60
N GLU A 123 2.11 12.30 16.13
CA GLU A 123 3.56 12.19 16.20
C GLU A 123 4.22 12.14 14.81
N ALA A 124 3.64 11.40 13.87
CA ALA A 124 4.16 11.31 12.51
C ALA A 124 4.09 12.68 11.79
N HIS A 125 2.94 13.35 11.85
CA HIS A 125 2.73 14.66 11.24
C HIS A 125 3.62 15.75 11.86
N ASN A 126 3.89 15.71 13.17
CA ASN A 126 4.85 16.60 13.82
C ASN A 126 6.29 16.45 13.24
N HIS A 127 6.56 15.32 12.63
CA HIS A 127 7.82 15.05 11.94
C HIS A 127 7.75 15.18 10.41
N GLY A 128 6.64 15.66 9.85
CA GLY A 128 6.41 15.80 8.43
C GLY A 128 6.24 14.47 7.68
N MET A 129 5.96 13.37 8.41
CA MET A 129 5.80 12.04 7.83
C MET A 129 4.32 11.75 7.55
N LYS A 130 4.04 11.16 6.38
CA LYS A 130 2.72 10.65 6.01
C LYS A 130 2.37 9.38 6.78
N VAL A 131 1.08 9.10 6.97
CA VAL A 131 0.59 7.91 7.68
C VAL A 131 -0.33 7.10 6.80
N ALA A 132 -0.01 5.81 6.65
CA ALA A 132 -0.80 4.81 5.94
C ALA A 132 -1.43 3.81 6.94
N ALA A 133 -2.71 3.54 6.81
CA ALA A 133 -3.43 2.60 7.66
C ALA A 133 -3.96 1.40 6.87
N HIS A 134 -3.52 0.18 7.19
CA HIS A 134 -4.22 -1.02 6.76
C HIS A 134 -5.58 -1.10 7.44
N ALA A 135 -6.65 -1.23 6.69
CA ALA A 135 -7.98 -1.44 7.24
C ALA A 135 -8.94 -2.12 6.24
N HIS A 136 -9.52 -3.25 6.64
CA HIS A 136 -10.62 -3.89 5.92
C HIS A 136 -11.98 -3.51 6.51
N GLY A 137 -12.14 -3.68 7.83
CA GLY A 137 -13.41 -3.48 8.54
C GLY A 137 -13.81 -2.01 8.66
N LEU A 138 -15.11 -1.72 8.44
CA LEU A 138 -15.68 -0.38 8.45
C LEU A 138 -15.33 0.44 9.70
N VAL A 139 -15.39 -0.18 10.88
CA VAL A 139 -15.11 0.52 12.15
C VAL A 139 -13.66 0.98 12.22
N GLY A 140 -12.72 0.17 11.73
CA GLY A 140 -11.31 0.53 11.65
C GLY A 140 -11.03 1.60 10.61
N ILE A 141 -11.62 1.50 9.41
CA ILE A 141 -11.52 2.51 8.35
C ILE A 141 -11.99 3.88 8.87
N LYS A 142 -13.19 3.91 9.46
CA LYS A 142 -13.78 5.13 10.02
C LYS A 142 -12.92 5.72 11.15
N ALA A 143 -12.33 4.88 12.00
CA ALA A 143 -11.45 5.32 13.08
C ALA A 143 -10.12 5.86 12.54
N ALA A 144 -9.52 5.22 11.55
CA ALA A 144 -8.28 5.68 10.90
C ALA A 144 -8.47 7.06 10.23
N ILE A 145 -9.56 7.24 9.47
CA ILE A 145 -9.88 8.55 8.85
C ILE A 145 -10.10 9.62 9.93
N LYS A 146 -10.84 9.30 11.02
CA LYS A 146 -11.04 10.21 12.15
C LYS A 146 -9.75 10.54 12.91
N ALA A 147 -8.77 9.66 12.87
CA ALA A 147 -7.46 9.91 13.45
C ALA A 147 -6.61 10.83 12.57
N GLY A 148 -6.95 11.02 11.29
CA GLY A 148 -6.29 11.92 10.36
C GLY A 148 -5.22 11.26 9.49
N VAL A 149 -5.34 9.95 9.17
CA VAL A 149 -4.41 9.27 8.27
C VAL A 149 -4.43 9.88 6.87
N ASP A 150 -3.29 9.84 6.18
CA ASP A 150 -3.15 10.32 4.80
C ASP A 150 -3.68 9.30 3.79
N SER A 151 -3.55 7.99 4.08
CA SER A 151 -4.13 6.95 3.25
C SER A 151 -4.70 5.78 4.06
N VAL A 152 -5.72 5.15 3.48
CA VAL A 152 -6.25 3.85 3.93
C VAL A 152 -5.96 2.84 2.84
N GLU A 153 -5.24 1.78 3.20
CA GLU A 153 -4.92 0.66 2.33
C GLU A 153 -6.07 -0.36 2.41
N HIS A 154 -6.39 -0.99 1.30
CA HIS A 154 -7.48 -1.95 1.09
C HIS A 154 -8.89 -1.36 1.16
N ALA A 155 -9.29 -0.72 2.27
CA ALA A 155 -10.60 -0.08 2.48
C ALA A 155 -11.82 -0.97 2.13
N SER A 156 -11.74 -2.29 2.36
CA SER A 156 -12.62 -3.30 1.74
C SER A 156 -14.10 -3.16 2.08
N PHE A 157 -14.43 -2.85 3.36
CA PHE A 157 -15.83 -2.73 3.81
C PHE A 157 -16.25 -1.27 4.03
N ILE A 158 -15.65 -0.34 3.28
CA ILE A 158 -16.01 1.08 3.35
C ILE A 158 -17.47 1.30 2.91
N ASP A 159 -18.22 2.13 3.62
CA ASP A 159 -19.59 2.54 3.28
C ASP A 159 -19.63 3.97 2.73
N ASP A 160 -20.80 4.39 2.23
CA ASP A 160 -21.02 5.70 1.62
C ASP A 160 -20.66 6.84 2.55
N GLU A 161 -21.07 6.77 3.81
CA GLU A 161 -20.75 7.81 4.81
C GLU A 161 -19.24 7.93 5.03
N THR A 162 -18.55 6.80 5.01
CA THR A 162 -17.10 6.76 5.23
C THR A 162 -16.32 7.19 3.99
N ILE A 163 -16.84 6.91 2.77
CA ILE A 163 -16.30 7.46 1.52
C ILE A 163 -16.42 9.00 1.55
N ASP A 164 -17.58 9.54 1.90
CA ASP A 164 -17.78 11.00 2.02
C ASP A 164 -16.84 11.60 3.07
N MET A 165 -16.61 10.89 4.18
CA MET A 165 -15.64 11.29 5.19
C MET A 165 -14.21 11.29 4.64
N ALA A 166 -13.80 10.29 3.85
CA ALA A 166 -12.49 10.25 3.22
C ALA A 166 -12.29 11.43 2.26
N ILE A 167 -13.30 11.72 1.42
CA ILE A 167 -13.28 12.87 0.51
C ILE A 167 -13.11 14.17 1.30
N LYS A 168 -13.93 14.38 2.34
CA LYS A 168 -13.90 15.60 3.16
C LYS A 168 -12.55 15.82 3.86
N ASN A 169 -11.88 14.73 4.26
CA ASN A 169 -10.59 14.79 4.95
C ASN A 169 -9.39 14.69 4.02
N ASN A 170 -9.60 14.61 2.70
CA ASN A 170 -8.57 14.34 1.70
C ASN A 170 -7.77 13.05 1.99
N THR A 171 -8.40 12.09 2.65
CA THR A 171 -7.80 10.76 2.86
C THR A 171 -7.85 9.96 1.57
N VAL A 172 -6.71 9.48 1.13
CA VAL A 172 -6.57 8.70 -0.09
C VAL A 172 -6.94 7.23 0.17
N LEU A 173 -7.60 6.58 -0.79
CA LEU A 173 -7.86 5.14 -0.78
C LEU A 173 -6.87 4.44 -1.71
N SER A 174 -6.08 3.50 -1.18
CA SER A 174 -5.15 2.67 -1.94
C SER A 174 -5.68 1.24 -1.96
N MET A 175 -6.45 0.90 -2.99
CA MET A 175 -7.24 -0.34 -3.04
C MET A 175 -6.65 -1.33 -4.06
N ASP A 176 -6.13 -2.43 -3.56
CA ASP A 176 -5.40 -3.49 -4.28
C ASP A 176 -6.34 -4.60 -4.78
N ILE A 177 -7.21 -4.28 -5.71
CA ILE A 177 -8.34 -5.16 -6.13
C ILE A 177 -7.95 -6.35 -7.03
N PHE A 178 -6.70 -6.43 -7.49
CA PHE A 178 -6.16 -7.59 -8.22
C PHE A 178 -5.78 -8.74 -7.28
N VAL A 179 -5.24 -8.45 -6.09
CA VAL A 179 -4.61 -9.44 -5.21
C VAL A 179 -5.56 -10.60 -4.83
N SER A 180 -6.86 -10.33 -4.75
CA SER A 180 -7.90 -11.34 -4.49
C SER A 180 -7.88 -12.51 -5.47
N ASP A 181 -7.69 -12.25 -6.76
CA ASP A 181 -7.68 -13.33 -7.76
C ASP A 181 -6.44 -14.20 -7.63
N TYR A 182 -5.30 -13.62 -7.27
CA TYR A 182 -4.11 -14.40 -6.95
C TYR A 182 -4.34 -15.27 -5.70
N ILE A 183 -4.82 -14.68 -4.61
CA ILE A 183 -5.05 -15.41 -3.35
C ILE A 183 -6.03 -16.55 -3.56
N LEU A 184 -7.14 -16.33 -4.23
CA LEU A 184 -8.19 -17.35 -4.43
C LEU A 184 -7.87 -18.33 -5.57
N GLY A 185 -7.10 -17.92 -6.59
CA GLY A 185 -6.72 -18.75 -7.72
C GLY A 185 -5.48 -19.61 -7.44
N GLU A 186 -4.37 -18.99 -7.12
CA GLU A 186 -3.07 -19.65 -6.94
C GLU A 186 -2.66 -19.84 -5.48
N GLY A 187 -3.28 -19.10 -4.56
CA GLY A 187 -2.86 -19.04 -3.17
C GLY A 187 -2.82 -20.38 -2.45
N ALA A 188 -3.80 -21.26 -2.69
CA ALA A 188 -3.80 -22.61 -2.09
C ALA A 188 -2.58 -23.42 -2.54
N LYS A 189 -2.20 -23.34 -3.81
CA LYS A 189 -0.99 -23.99 -4.36
C LYS A 189 0.29 -23.35 -3.85
N ALA A 190 0.26 -22.04 -3.59
CA ALA A 190 1.36 -21.27 -3.01
C ALA A 190 1.49 -21.44 -1.48
N GLY A 191 0.64 -22.27 -0.85
CA GLY A 191 0.70 -22.56 0.59
C GLY A 191 -0.03 -21.54 1.46
N ILE A 192 -0.89 -20.69 0.89
CA ILE A 192 -1.77 -19.81 1.68
C ILE A 192 -2.77 -20.67 2.45
N ARG A 193 -2.93 -20.36 3.73
CA ARG A 193 -3.77 -21.14 4.64
C ARG A 193 -5.25 -21.00 4.33
N GLU A 194 -6.03 -22.05 4.62
CA GLU A 194 -7.49 -22.02 4.43
C GLU A 194 -8.17 -20.90 5.25
N GLU A 195 -7.64 -20.57 6.43
CA GLU A 195 -8.11 -19.43 7.22
C GLU A 195 -8.04 -18.12 6.40
N SER A 196 -6.92 -17.88 5.73
CA SER A 196 -6.72 -16.70 4.89
C SER A 196 -7.57 -16.73 3.62
N LEU A 197 -7.70 -17.90 2.98
CA LEU A 197 -8.59 -18.07 1.82
C LEU A 197 -10.05 -17.79 2.19
N ASN A 198 -10.50 -18.21 3.37
CA ASN A 198 -11.85 -17.95 3.86
C ASN A 198 -12.08 -16.45 4.12
N LYS A 199 -11.10 -15.75 4.70
CA LYS A 199 -11.17 -14.30 4.88
C LYS A 199 -11.21 -13.59 3.53
N GLU A 200 -10.40 -14.02 2.55
CA GLU A 200 -10.38 -13.41 1.22
C GLU A 200 -11.69 -13.59 0.46
N ARG A 201 -12.36 -14.73 0.59
CA ARG A 201 -13.72 -14.93 0.02
C ARG A 201 -14.74 -13.91 0.53
N LEU A 202 -14.57 -13.43 1.77
CA LEU A 202 -15.41 -12.38 2.35
C LEU A 202 -15.02 -10.98 1.85
N VAL A 203 -13.73 -10.74 1.69
CA VAL A 203 -13.15 -9.42 1.41
C VAL A 203 -13.18 -9.08 -0.07
N GLY A 204 -12.67 -9.98 -0.94
CA GLY A 204 -12.29 -9.63 -2.30
C GLY A 204 -13.42 -9.06 -3.16
N LYS A 205 -14.58 -9.73 -3.22
CA LYS A 205 -15.72 -9.21 -3.99
C LYS A 205 -16.21 -7.88 -3.44
N LYS A 206 -16.29 -7.76 -2.11
CA LYS A 206 -16.80 -6.54 -1.46
C LYS A 206 -15.86 -5.36 -1.65
N GLN A 207 -14.56 -5.59 -1.63
CA GLN A 207 -13.55 -4.57 -1.91
C GLN A 207 -13.72 -4.00 -3.33
N ARG A 208 -13.96 -4.85 -4.34
CA ARG A 208 -14.19 -4.43 -5.72
C ARG A 208 -15.49 -3.61 -5.89
N GLU A 209 -16.57 -4.08 -5.27
CA GLU A 209 -17.84 -3.31 -5.27
C GLU A 209 -17.65 -1.92 -4.65
N ASN A 210 -16.92 -1.86 -3.53
CA ASN A 210 -16.64 -0.60 -2.84
C ASN A 210 -15.58 0.26 -3.54
N PHE A 211 -14.65 -0.33 -4.30
CA PHE A 211 -13.76 0.41 -5.20
C PHE A 211 -14.57 1.18 -6.25
N MET A 212 -15.49 0.51 -6.93
CA MET A 212 -16.38 1.13 -7.91
C MET A 212 -17.20 2.26 -7.28
N ASN A 213 -17.85 1.99 -6.15
CA ASN A 213 -18.64 2.99 -5.42
C ASN A 213 -17.78 4.20 -4.99
N ALA A 214 -16.59 3.97 -4.45
CA ALA A 214 -15.68 5.05 -4.05
C ALA A 214 -15.24 5.90 -5.25
N HIS A 215 -14.97 5.26 -6.40
CA HIS A 215 -14.64 5.94 -7.63
C HIS A 215 -15.81 6.80 -8.14
N GLU A 216 -17.02 6.24 -8.25
CA GLU A 216 -18.23 6.97 -8.69
C GLU A 216 -18.55 8.17 -7.80
N ARG A 217 -18.27 8.08 -6.50
CA ARG A 217 -18.46 9.18 -5.54
C ARG A 217 -17.33 10.22 -5.57
N GLY A 218 -16.27 10.00 -6.34
CA GLY A 218 -15.16 10.94 -6.51
C GLY A 218 -14.09 10.89 -5.42
N ALA A 219 -13.97 9.79 -4.69
CA ALA A 219 -12.85 9.59 -3.77
C ALA A 219 -11.51 9.61 -4.51
N ILE A 220 -10.46 10.07 -3.84
CA ILE A 220 -9.10 10.00 -4.37
C ILE A 220 -8.61 8.56 -4.22
N ILE A 221 -8.50 7.85 -5.35
CA ILE A 221 -7.99 6.49 -5.38
C ILE A 221 -6.61 6.50 -6.05
N THR A 222 -5.64 5.86 -5.42
CA THR A 222 -4.29 5.63 -5.94
C THR A 222 -4.08 4.17 -6.29
N PHE A 223 -2.98 3.91 -7.01
CA PHE A 223 -2.60 2.56 -7.42
C PHE A 223 -1.90 1.84 -6.28
N GLY A 224 -2.49 0.77 -5.77
CA GLY A 224 -1.92 -0.13 -4.79
C GLY A 224 -1.99 -1.57 -5.28
N THR A 225 -1.04 -2.43 -4.91
CA THR A 225 -0.97 -3.80 -5.42
C THR A 225 -0.78 -4.86 -4.35
N ASP A 226 -0.25 -4.51 -3.19
CA ASP A 226 0.16 -5.46 -2.13
C ASP A 226 1.13 -6.55 -2.65
N ALA A 227 2.02 -6.16 -3.59
CA ALA A 227 3.03 -7.07 -4.14
C ALA A 227 3.96 -7.57 -3.03
N GLY A 228 4.18 -8.87 -3.02
CA GLY A 228 4.77 -9.65 -1.92
C GLY A 228 3.81 -10.77 -1.53
N ILE A 229 2.51 -10.55 -1.66
CA ILE A 229 1.50 -11.62 -1.66
C ILE A 229 1.64 -12.42 -2.97
N PHE A 230 1.85 -11.75 -4.07
CA PHE A 230 2.20 -12.32 -5.38
C PHE A 230 3.57 -11.82 -5.83
N ASP A 231 4.09 -12.36 -6.93
CA ASP A 231 5.41 -12.05 -7.43
C ASP A 231 5.54 -10.58 -7.89
N HIS A 232 6.60 -9.92 -7.44
CA HIS A 232 6.99 -8.62 -8.01
C HIS A 232 7.26 -8.74 -9.51
N GLY A 233 6.75 -7.79 -10.28
CA GLY A 233 6.73 -7.81 -11.75
C GLY A 233 5.31 -7.90 -12.30
N ASP A 234 4.39 -8.53 -11.58
CA ASP A 234 2.98 -8.68 -11.94
C ASP A 234 2.11 -7.49 -11.48
N ASN A 235 2.70 -6.47 -10.94
CA ASN A 235 2.02 -5.29 -10.39
C ASN A 235 1.04 -4.64 -11.38
N ALA A 236 1.39 -4.59 -12.66
CA ALA A 236 0.59 -3.93 -13.69
C ALA A 236 -0.76 -4.63 -13.99
N LYS A 237 -0.95 -5.87 -13.55
CA LYS A 237 -2.25 -6.56 -13.63
C LYS A 237 -3.37 -5.78 -12.92
N GLN A 238 -3.04 -5.02 -11.89
CA GLN A 238 -3.98 -4.14 -11.17
C GLN A 238 -4.70 -3.16 -12.11
N PHE A 239 -4.05 -2.65 -13.17
CA PHE A 239 -4.67 -1.70 -14.11
C PHE A 239 -5.93 -2.25 -14.77
N ALA A 240 -5.89 -3.52 -15.21
CA ALA A 240 -7.03 -4.15 -15.86
C ALA A 240 -8.25 -4.22 -14.92
N TYR A 241 -8.01 -4.53 -13.66
CA TYR A 241 -9.07 -4.56 -12.64
C TYR A 241 -9.63 -3.18 -12.33
N MET A 242 -8.78 -2.15 -12.24
CA MET A 242 -9.25 -0.77 -12.03
C MET A 242 -10.19 -0.32 -13.17
N VAL A 243 -9.87 -0.70 -14.42
CA VAL A 243 -10.72 -0.40 -15.58
C VAL A 243 -11.99 -1.25 -15.58
N GLU A 244 -11.90 -2.54 -15.31
CA GLU A 244 -13.06 -3.44 -15.21
C GLU A 244 -14.06 -2.98 -14.14
N TRP A 245 -13.55 -2.40 -13.05
CA TRP A 245 -14.35 -1.92 -11.93
C TRP A 245 -14.58 -0.39 -11.95
N GLY A 246 -14.64 0.22 -13.13
CA GLY A 246 -15.26 1.51 -13.37
C GLY A 246 -14.37 2.67 -13.78
N MET A 247 -13.06 2.58 -13.61
CA MET A 247 -12.15 3.63 -14.09
C MET A 247 -12.01 3.60 -15.62
N THR A 248 -11.85 4.75 -16.24
CA THR A 248 -11.32 4.82 -17.60
C THR A 248 -9.83 4.44 -17.59
N PRO A 249 -9.26 3.97 -18.73
CA PRO A 249 -7.82 3.71 -18.81
C PRO A 249 -6.95 4.91 -18.41
N LEU A 250 -7.38 6.13 -18.76
CA LEU A 250 -6.67 7.35 -18.40
C LEU A 250 -6.68 7.58 -16.87
N GLU A 251 -7.81 7.39 -16.21
CA GLU A 251 -7.93 7.54 -14.75
C GLU A 251 -7.07 6.52 -14.01
N ALA A 252 -7.02 5.26 -14.48
CA ALA A 252 -6.16 4.24 -13.91
C ALA A 252 -4.66 4.58 -14.05
N ILE A 253 -4.23 5.11 -15.21
CA ILE A 253 -2.88 5.60 -15.42
C ILE A 253 -2.59 6.80 -14.51
N GLN A 254 -3.52 7.75 -14.40
CA GLN A 254 -3.36 8.89 -13.50
C GLN A 254 -3.32 8.48 -12.02
N ALA A 255 -4.04 7.44 -11.63
CA ALA A 255 -4.01 6.89 -10.28
C ALA A 255 -2.61 6.33 -9.94
N SER A 256 -1.91 5.75 -10.91
CA SER A 256 -0.55 5.20 -10.73
C SER A 256 0.59 6.21 -10.93
N THR A 257 0.27 7.40 -11.40
CA THR A 257 1.27 8.43 -11.72
C THR A 257 1.02 9.70 -10.90
N ILE A 258 0.33 10.67 -11.44
CA ILE A 258 0.18 11.99 -10.80
C ILE A 258 -0.53 11.94 -9.44
N LYS A 259 -1.59 11.11 -9.27
CA LYS A 259 -2.31 11.01 -7.99
C LYS A 259 -1.45 10.36 -6.90
N THR A 260 -0.69 9.32 -7.27
CA THR A 260 0.25 8.67 -6.35
C THR A 260 1.42 9.60 -6.00
N ALA A 261 1.97 10.35 -6.96
CA ALA A 261 3.01 11.35 -6.70
C ALA A 261 2.54 12.41 -5.69
N MET A 262 1.29 12.89 -5.83
CA MET A 262 0.66 13.80 -4.85
C MET A 262 0.56 13.17 -3.46
N LEU A 263 0.11 11.91 -3.36
CA LEU A 263 0.05 11.20 -2.07
C LEU A 263 1.44 11.08 -1.44
N PHE A 264 2.45 10.77 -2.23
CA PHE A 264 3.82 10.64 -1.74
C PHE A 264 4.46 11.98 -1.36
N GLY A 265 3.91 13.10 -1.85
CA GLY A 265 4.48 14.43 -1.68
C GLY A 265 5.73 14.67 -2.56
N ILE A 266 5.81 14.00 -3.71
CA ILE A 266 6.89 14.15 -4.67
C ILE A 266 6.43 15.09 -5.78
N GLU A 267 7.12 16.24 -5.94
CA GLU A 267 6.65 17.33 -6.82
C GLU A 267 7.02 17.12 -8.28
N ASN A 268 8.20 16.57 -8.59
CA ASN A 268 8.78 16.55 -9.94
C ASN A 268 8.67 15.17 -10.62
N THR A 269 7.60 14.42 -10.37
CA THR A 269 7.38 13.10 -10.97
C THR A 269 5.92 12.88 -11.38
N GLY A 270 5.63 11.78 -12.06
CA GLY A 270 4.28 11.38 -12.47
C GLY A 270 3.75 12.04 -13.73
N GLN A 271 4.55 12.88 -14.40
CA GLN A 271 4.20 13.56 -15.67
C GLN A 271 5.43 13.67 -16.57
N ILE A 272 5.22 13.65 -17.88
CA ILE A 272 6.23 14.04 -18.86
C ILE A 272 6.12 15.54 -19.04
N LYS A 273 7.01 16.27 -18.38
CA LYS A 273 7.02 17.74 -18.36
C LYS A 273 8.46 18.24 -18.20
N GLU A 274 8.78 19.40 -18.82
CA GLU A 274 10.07 20.05 -18.64
C GLU A 274 10.34 20.37 -17.17
N GLY A 275 11.54 20.04 -16.69
CA GLY A 275 11.95 20.20 -15.29
C GLY A 275 11.55 19.05 -14.36
N TYR A 276 10.86 18.02 -14.88
CA TYR A 276 10.51 16.81 -14.13
C TYR A 276 11.60 15.74 -14.30
N ASP A 277 11.65 14.82 -13.36
CA ASP A 277 12.51 13.64 -13.44
C ASP A 277 12.16 12.82 -14.68
N ALA A 278 13.19 12.40 -15.42
CA ALA A 278 13.00 11.63 -16.66
C ALA A 278 12.71 10.14 -16.33
N ASP A 279 11.55 9.91 -15.71
CA ASP A 279 10.98 8.61 -15.43
C ASP A 279 9.95 8.28 -16.51
N ILE A 280 10.36 7.47 -17.48
CA ILE A 280 9.58 7.22 -18.70
C ILE A 280 9.41 5.71 -18.91
N VAL A 281 8.16 5.29 -19.09
CA VAL A 281 7.78 3.92 -19.42
C VAL A 281 7.17 3.89 -20.81
N GLY A 282 7.61 2.95 -21.64
CA GLY A 282 7.08 2.73 -22.99
C GLY A 282 6.51 1.33 -23.14
N VAL A 283 5.35 1.23 -23.79
CA VAL A 283 4.67 -0.03 -24.13
C VAL A 283 4.40 -0.12 -25.62
N ILE A 284 4.22 -1.34 -26.14
CA ILE A 284 3.81 -1.55 -27.52
C ILE A 284 2.27 -1.44 -27.59
N GLY A 285 1.80 -0.49 -28.41
CA GLY A 285 0.36 -0.19 -28.55
C GLY A 285 -0.09 1.04 -27.77
N ASN A 286 -1.41 1.19 -27.65
CA ASN A 286 -2.02 2.33 -26.98
C ASN A 286 -2.76 1.87 -25.73
N PRO A 287 -2.27 2.19 -24.52
CA PRO A 287 -2.90 1.76 -23.26
C PRO A 287 -4.29 2.39 -23.04
N LEU A 288 -4.63 3.48 -23.72
CA LEU A 288 -5.97 4.05 -23.67
C LEU A 288 -7.01 3.20 -24.42
N ASN A 289 -6.58 2.38 -25.38
CA ASN A 289 -7.43 1.43 -26.10
C ASN A 289 -7.42 0.04 -25.47
N ASN A 290 -6.27 -0.36 -24.91
CA ASN A 290 -6.09 -1.63 -24.22
C ASN A 290 -5.13 -1.44 -23.04
N ILE A 291 -5.67 -1.31 -21.85
CA ILE A 291 -4.90 -1.05 -20.64
C ILE A 291 -3.91 -2.19 -20.31
N ARG A 292 -4.19 -3.42 -20.76
CA ARG A 292 -3.33 -4.58 -20.54
C ARG A 292 -1.98 -4.49 -21.26
N THR A 293 -1.79 -3.54 -22.20
CA THR A 293 -0.46 -3.28 -22.77
C THR A 293 0.55 -2.84 -21.71
N LEU A 294 0.08 -2.31 -20.57
CA LEU A 294 0.92 -1.95 -19.43
C LEU A 294 1.48 -3.18 -18.67
N GLU A 295 0.93 -4.37 -18.89
CA GLU A 295 1.44 -5.62 -18.32
C GLU A 295 2.76 -6.06 -18.98
N GLU A 296 3.05 -5.57 -20.21
CA GLU A 296 4.26 -5.88 -20.98
C GLU A 296 5.03 -4.62 -21.36
N VAL A 297 5.78 -4.08 -20.41
CA VAL A 297 6.58 -2.87 -20.61
C VAL A 297 7.77 -3.17 -21.53
N ALA A 298 7.91 -2.39 -22.61
CA ALA A 298 9.00 -2.51 -23.58
C ALA A 298 10.21 -1.60 -23.26
N PHE A 299 9.96 -0.46 -22.63
CA PHE A 299 10.99 0.53 -22.32
C PHE A 299 10.85 1.04 -20.90
N VAL A 300 11.97 1.15 -20.17
CA VAL A 300 12.01 1.75 -18.82
C VAL A 300 13.21 2.68 -18.72
N MET A 301 12.95 3.94 -18.38
CA MET A 301 13.93 4.95 -18.01
C MET A 301 13.59 5.47 -16.61
N LYS A 302 14.59 5.60 -15.75
CA LYS A 302 14.49 6.23 -14.44
C LYS A 302 15.62 7.25 -14.28
N GLU A 303 15.28 8.47 -13.88
CA GLU A 303 16.22 9.58 -13.73
C GLU A 303 17.14 9.76 -14.96
N GLY A 304 16.57 9.61 -16.17
CA GLY A 304 17.30 9.71 -17.44
C GLY A 304 18.17 8.51 -17.79
N LYS A 305 18.31 7.51 -16.91
CA LYS A 305 19.04 6.26 -17.18
C LYS A 305 18.10 5.19 -17.71
N VAL A 306 18.46 4.61 -18.85
CA VAL A 306 17.70 3.50 -19.47
C VAL A 306 18.05 2.17 -18.79
N TYR A 307 17.03 1.44 -18.36
CA TYR A 307 17.14 0.13 -17.70
C TYR A 307 16.61 -1.01 -18.59
N LYS A 308 15.64 -0.72 -19.46
CA LYS A 308 15.03 -1.69 -20.39
C LYS A 308 14.81 -1.07 -21.75
N ARG A 309 15.09 -1.84 -22.81
CA ARG A 309 14.86 -1.50 -24.23
C ARG A 309 14.27 -2.69 -24.96
#